data_0dc8c01696aa48bc94f8412fb44e8f6e
#
_entry.id   0dc8c01696aa48bc94f8412fb44e8f6e
#
_cell.length_a   1.000
_cell.length_b   1.000
_cell.length_c   1.000
_cell.angle_alpha   90.00
_cell.angle_beta   90.00
_cell.angle_gamma   90.00
#
_symmetry.space_group_name_H-M   'P 1'
#
loop_
_entity.id
_entity.type
_entity.pdbx_description
1 polymer ?
#
loop_
_entity_poly.entity_id
_entity_poly.type
_entity_poly.pdbx_seq_one_letter_code
_entity_poly.pdbx_strand_id
1 'polypeptide(L)'
;MMPLDEKDLQLLAEVLPNVSAQLRSSMANVFAAANRLAPAEAREADSVLDKNAAILTMSCHQMLRLVGNLSAASELVQGGRFRLCNDDIVGFCHALCERAEPLFALRGVALRFSASHESHVIAFNAPMLERALLNLLSNALKFTPEGGTVSVRVKCGERHVQLTVADTGRGIEPERLAHIFERYLDTDRLDPAPVSYTHLRAHETTL
;
A
#
# COMPACT_ATOMS: atom_id res chain seq x y z
N MET A 1 11.13 -26.21 -9.32
CA MET A 1 11.47 -25.27 -8.25
C MET A 1 11.60 -26.09 -6.98
N MET A 2 12.82 -26.21 -6.40
CA MET A 2 13.03 -26.96 -5.16
C MET A 2 12.27 -26.23 -4.03
N PRO A 3 11.55 -26.97 -3.16
CA PRO A 3 10.99 -26.36 -1.97
C PRO A 3 12.14 -25.83 -1.11
N LEU A 4 12.00 -24.60 -0.61
CA LEU A 4 12.94 -23.99 0.35
C LEU A 4 12.99 -24.88 1.59
N ASP A 5 14.19 -25.24 2.04
CA ASP A 5 14.40 -26.01 3.25
C ASP A 5 14.05 -25.15 4.47
N GLU A 6 13.62 -25.77 5.56
CA GLU A 6 13.22 -25.09 6.80
C GLU A 6 14.34 -24.20 7.35
N LYS A 7 15.61 -24.60 7.13
CA LYS A 7 16.79 -23.78 7.44
C LYS A 7 16.92 -22.53 6.59
N ASP A 8 16.58 -22.62 5.30
CA ASP A 8 16.61 -21.47 4.38
C ASP A 8 15.54 -20.45 4.76
N LEU A 9 14.36 -20.93 5.15
CA LEU A 9 13.26 -20.09 5.64
C LEU A 9 13.63 -19.39 6.96
N GLN A 10 14.30 -20.08 7.89
CA GLN A 10 14.78 -19.49 9.13
C GLN A 10 15.86 -18.42 8.87
N LEU A 11 16.82 -18.69 7.99
CA LEU A 11 17.87 -17.73 7.64
C LEU A 11 17.28 -16.47 6.97
N LEU A 12 16.34 -16.66 6.05
CA LEU A 12 15.62 -15.54 5.42
C LEU A 12 14.84 -14.72 6.47
N ALA A 13 14.18 -15.39 7.40
CA ALA A 13 13.44 -14.77 8.46
C ALA A 13 14.31 -13.87 9.37
N GLU A 14 15.55 -14.27 9.62
CA GLU A 14 16.50 -13.54 10.48
C GLU A 14 17.17 -12.37 9.75
N VAL A 15 17.47 -12.53 8.46
CA VAL A 15 18.19 -11.54 7.65
C VAL A 15 17.26 -10.45 7.09
N LEU A 16 16.05 -10.82 6.65
CA LEU A 16 15.12 -9.91 5.96
C LEU A 16 14.72 -8.66 6.78
N PRO A 17 14.47 -8.73 8.09
CA PRO A 17 14.17 -7.53 8.88
C PRO A 17 15.32 -6.52 8.89
N ASN A 18 16.57 -7.00 9.04
CA ASN A 18 17.77 -6.15 9.06
C ASN A 18 18.02 -5.51 7.70
N VAL A 19 17.92 -6.28 6.61
CA VAL A 19 18.03 -5.78 5.23
C VAL A 19 16.94 -4.75 4.94
N SER A 20 15.71 -5.03 5.35
CA SER A 20 14.59 -4.12 5.19
C SER A 20 14.76 -2.81 5.94
N ALA A 21 15.30 -2.85 7.16
CA ALA A 21 15.60 -1.65 7.95
C ALA A 21 16.71 -0.82 7.30
N GLN A 22 17.78 -1.47 6.83
CA GLN A 22 18.89 -0.81 6.16
C GLN A 22 18.48 -0.18 4.82
N LEU A 23 17.66 -0.87 4.03
CA LEU A 23 17.10 -0.33 2.79
C LEU A 23 16.21 0.88 3.05
N ARG A 24 15.35 0.85 4.08
CA ARG A 24 14.52 2.01 4.46
C ARG A 24 15.39 3.21 4.83
N SER A 25 16.45 3.01 5.62
CA SER A 25 17.37 4.08 6.00
C SER A 25 18.09 4.65 4.79
N SER A 26 18.58 3.81 3.89
CA SER A 26 19.24 4.24 2.65
C SER A 26 18.30 5.04 1.75
N MET A 27 17.05 4.58 1.59
CA MET A 27 16.04 5.27 0.80
C MET A 27 15.65 6.63 1.41
N ALA A 28 15.55 6.74 2.74
CA ALA A 28 15.31 8.00 3.41
C ALA A 28 16.44 9.01 3.14
N ASN A 29 17.69 8.56 3.12
CA ASN A 29 18.85 9.39 2.79
C ASN A 29 18.82 9.86 1.32
N VAL A 30 18.48 8.96 0.39
CA VAL A 30 18.32 9.31 -1.04
C VAL A 30 17.21 10.34 -1.22
N PHE A 31 16.07 10.15 -0.55
CA PHE A 31 14.95 11.09 -0.60
C PHE A 31 15.32 12.47 -0.03
N ALA A 32 16.01 12.49 1.12
CA ALA A 32 16.48 13.74 1.70
C ALA A 32 17.53 14.45 0.83
N ALA A 33 18.40 13.70 0.15
CA ALA A 33 19.38 14.27 -0.79
C ALA A 33 18.65 14.83 -2.03
N ALA A 34 17.68 14.12 -2.59
CA ALA A 34 16.91 14.55 -3.74
C ALA A 34 16.16 15.87 -3.46
N ASN A 35 15.52 15.99 -2.29
CA ASN A 35 14.84 17.22 -1.88
C ASN A 35 15.79 18.41 -1.67
N ARG A 36 17.04 18.15 -1.27
CA ARG A 36 18.06 19.20 -1.15
C ARG A 36 18.61 19.64 -2.52
N LEU A 37 18.75 18.70 -3.46
CA LEU A 37 19.23 18.99 -4.83
C LEU A 37 18.17 19.69 -5.69
N ALA A 38 16.91 19.39 -5.46
CA ALA A 38 15.77 19.97 -6.17
C ALA A 38 14.73 20.52 -5.18
N PRO A 39 15.01 21.63 -4.48
CA PRO A 39 14.04 22.29 -3.61
C PRO A 39 12.84 22.81 -4.42
N ALA A 40 11.71 23.07 -3.74
CA ALA A 40 10.45 23.43 -4.39
C ALA A 40 10.59 24.61 -5.34
N GLU A 41 11.30 25.66 -4.90
CA GLU A 41 11.53 26.87 -5.71
C GLU A 41 12.32 26.58 -6.99
N ALA A 42 13.32 25.69 -6.95
CA ALA A 42 14.09 25.29 -8.12
C ALA A 42 13.27 24.45 -9.10
N ARG A 43 12.33 23.64 -8.60
CA ARG A 43 11.41 22.84 -9.41
C ARG A 43 10.37 23.68 -10.13
N GLU A 44 9.87 24.74 -9.49
CA GLU A 44 8.94 25.70 -10.11
C GLU A 44 9.59 26.44 -11.28
N ALA A 45 10.90 26.67 -11.23
CA ALA A 45 11.66 27.37 -12.26
C ALA A 45 12.10 26.49 -13.44
N ASP A 46 12.22 25.17 -13.24
CA ASP A 46 12.72 24.22 -14.25
C ASP A 46 11.84 22.96 -14.33
N SER A 47 11.08 22.87 -15.42
CA SER A 47 10.15 21.75 -15.66
C SER A 47 10.87 20.40 -15.86
N VAL A 48 12.13 20.39 -16.29
CA VAL A 48 12.92 19.16 -16.44
C VAL A 48 13.38 18.66 -15.07
N LEU A 49 13.81 19.60 -14.22
CA LEU A 49 14.19 19.32 -12.86
C LEU A 49 12.99 18.79 -12.05
N ASP A 50 11.81 19.40 -12.23
CA ASP A 50 10.58 18.94 -11.56
C ASP A 50 10.18 17.52 -11.98
N LYS A 51 10.22 17.20 -13.27
CA LYS A 51 9.95 15.86 -13.79
C LYS A 51 10.94 14.83 -13.23
N ASN A 52 12.23 15.15 -13.20
CA ASN A 52 13.25 14.25 -12.67
C ASN A 52 13.11 14.04 -11.17
N ALA A 53 12.80 15.08 -10.40
CA ALA A 53 12.53 15.01 -8.98
C ALA A 53 11.27 14.15 -8.68
N ALA A 54 10.23 14.31 -9.50
CA ALA A 54 9.00 13.50 -9.40
C ALA A 54 9.27 12.02 -9.70
N ILE A 55 10.05 11.69 -10.74
CA ILE A 55 10.45 10.32 -11.08
C ILE A 55 11.26 9.70 -9.92
N LEU A 56 12.24 10.44 -9.39
CA LEU A 56 13.07 9.97 -8.29
C LEU A 56 12.25 9.72 -7.02
N THR A 57 11.38 10.66 -6.68
CA THR A 57 10.45 10.54 -5.55
C THR A 57 9.55 9.32 -5.69
N MET A 58 8.97 9.13 -6.87
CA MET A 58 8.10 7.99 -7.16
C MET A 58 8.86 6.66 -7.07
N SER A 59 10.09 6.60 -7.58
CA SER A 59 10.96 5.42 -7.50
C SER A 59 11.33 5.08 -6.06
N CYS A 60 11.66 6.09 -5.23
CA CYS A 60 11.93 5.90 -3.81
C CYS A 60 10.71 5.34 -3.07
N HIS A 61 9.52 5.88 -3.31
CA HIS A 61 8.27 5.37 -2.72
C HIS A 61 7.98 3.92 -3.16
N GLN A 62 8.24 3.60 -4.42
CA GLN A 62 8.06 2.24 -4.93
C GLN A 62 9.02 1.25 -4.24
N MET A 63 10.29 1.62 -4.06
CA MET A 63 11.26 0.80 -3.33
C MET A 63 10.87 0.63 -1.85
N LEU A 64 10.47 1.71 -1.17
CA LEU A 64 9.99 1.63 0.22
C LEU A 64 8.78 0.71 0.37
N ARG A 65 7.87 0.70 -0.62
CA ARG A 65 6.74 -0.22 -0.65
C ARG A 65 7.19 -1.67 -0.80
N LEU A 66 8.13 -1.96 -1.70
CA LEU A 66 8.69 -3.32 -1.88
C LEU A 66 9.37 -3.81 -0.60
N VAL A 67 10.19 -2.98 0.03
CA VAL A 67 10.83 -3.27 1.30
C VAL A 67 9.80 -3.53 2.40
N GLY A 68 8.73 -2.75 2.44
CA GLY A 68 7.61 -2.95 3.35
C GLY A 68 6.91 -4.29 3.15
N ASN A 69 6.65 -4.68 1.89
CA ASN A 69 6.05 -5.96 1.55
C ASN A 69 6.96 -7.14 1.91
N LEU A 70 8.26 -6.99 1.69
CA LEU A 70 9.25 -8.00 2.06
C LEU A 70 9.31 -8.21 3.58
N SER A 71 9.28 -7.13 4.37
CA SER A 71 9.21 -7.21 5.84
C SER A 71 7.95 -7.95 6.30
N ALA A 72 6.78 -7.64 5.73
CA ALA A 72 5.53 -8.30 6.08
C ALA A 72 5.55 -9.80 5.72
N ALA A 73 6.10 -10.14 4.54
CA ALA A 73 6.26 -11.54 4.14
C ALA A 73 7.18 -12.30 5.10
N SER A 74 8.28 -11.68 5.55
CA SER A 74 9.18 -12.25 6.55
C SER A 74 8.48 -12.53 7.88
N GLU A 75 7.69 -11.57 8.39
CA GLU A 75 6.91 -11.75 9.61
C GLU A 75 5.90 -12.90 9.50
N LEU A 76 5.29 -13.08 8.32
CA LEU A 76 4.38 -14.20 8.04
C LEU A 76 5.11 -15.55 8.06
N VAL A 77 6.29 -15.64 7.45
CA VAL A 77 7.11 -16.87 7.38
C VAL A 77 7.64 -17.26 8.76
N GLN A 78 7.98 -16.30 9.62
CA GLN A 78 8.44 -16.56 10.98
C GLN A 78 7.36 -17.14 11.91
N GLY A 79 6.14 -17.36 11.40
CA GLY A 79 5.01 -17.75 12.25
C GLY A 79 4.74 -16.70 13.33
N GLY A 80 5.08 -15.46 13.04
CA GLY A 80 4.98 -14.34 13.96
C GLY A 80 3.58 -14.29 14.54
N ARG A 81 3.47 -14.37 15.86
CA ARG A 81 2.22 -14.13 16.55
C ARG A 81 1.85 -12.68 16.28
N PHE A 82 0.99 -12.46 15.30
CA PHE A 82 0.45 -11.13 15.06
C PHE A 82 -0.18 -10.63 16.36
N ARG A 83 0.39 -9.56 16.89
CA ARG A 83 -0.20 -8.96 18.08
C ARG A 83 -1.50 -8.28 17.65
N LEU A 84 -2.60 -8.94 17.95
CA LEU A 84 -3.93 -8.36 17.81
C LEU A 84 -4.20 -7.50 19.03
N CYS A 85 -4.70 -6.29 18.82
CA CYS A 85 -5.17 -5.41 19.87
C CYS A 85 -6.63 -5.06 19.59
N ASN A 86 -7.45 -5.06 20.65
CA ASN A 86 -8.81 -4.56 20.54
C ASN A 86 -8.78 -3.06 20.34
N ASP A 87 -9.32 -2.60 19.21
CA ASP A 87 -9.38 -1.18 18.88
C ASP A 87 -10.59 -0.91 17.97
N ASP A 88 -10.99 0.35 17.87
CA ASP A 88 -12.07 0.79 16.99
C ASP A 88 -11.62 0.81 15.53
N ILE A 89 -12.00 -0.21 14.78
CA ILE A 89 -11.65 -0.33 13.36
C ILE A 89 -12.27 0.75 12.50
N VAL A 90 -13.45 1.27 12.85
CA VAL A 90 -14.12 2.34 12.12
C VAL A 90 -13.36 3.66 12.29
N GLY A 91 -13.09 4.05 13.55
CA GLY A 91 -12.30 5.23 13.87
C GLY A 91 -10.89 5.16 13.27
N PHE A 92 -10.25 3.99 13.34
CA PHE A 92 -8.94 3.76 12.74
C PHE A 92 -8.93 3.98 11.22
N CYS A 93 -9.87 3.38 10.49
CA CYS A 93 -9.96 3.55 9.03
C CYS A 93 -10.34 4.99 8.64
N HIS A 94 -11.21 5.65 9.42
CA HIS A 94 -11.58 7.04 9.20
C HIS A 94 -10.38 7.97 9.32
N ALA A 95 -9.62 7.87 10.42
CA ALA A 95 -8.41 8.66 10.66
C ALA A 95 -7.35 8.47 9.56
N LEU A 96 -7.22 7.25 9.00
CA LEU A 96 -6.36 7.00 7.86
C LEU A 96 -6.83 7.72 6.59
N CYS A 97 -8.13 7.73 6.32
CA CYS A 97 -8.71 8.45 5.18
C CYS A 97 -8.53 9.96 5.32
N GLU A 98 -8.75 10.52 6.50
CA GLU A 98 -8.53 11.96 6.79
C GLU A 98 -7.08 12.36 6.53
N ARG A 99 -6.11 11.55 6.96
CA ARG A 99 -4.68 11.80 6.69
C ARG A 99 -4.31 11.69 5.21
N ALA A 100 -5.00 10.87 4.46
CA ALA A 100 -4.76 10.69 3.02
C ALA A 100 -5.47 11.76 2.17
N GLU A 101 -6.57 12.34 2.63
CA GLU A 101 -7.41 13.27 1.87
C GLU A 101 -6.65 14.42 1.19
N PRO A 102 -5.67 15.11 1.84
CA PRO A 102 -4.93 16.18 1.18
C PRO A 102 -4.18 15.73 -0.10
N LEU A 103 -3.69 14.48 -0.12
CA LEU A 103 -3.02 13.92 -1.30
C LEU A 103 -4.01 13.67 -2.45
N PHE A 104 -5.22 13.25 -2.13
CA PHE A 104 -6.30 13.07 -3.10
C PHE A 104 -6.77 14.42 -3.66
N ALA A 105 -6.94 15.42 -2.81
CA ALA A 105 -7.32 16.77 -3.19
C ALA A 105 -6.29 17.40 -4.16
N LEU A 106 -4.98 17.23 -3.90
CA LEU A 106 -3.91 17.69 -4.81
C LEU A 106 -3.97 17.07 -6.21
N ARG A 107 -4.57 15.89 -6.33
CA ARG A 107 -4.76 15.19 -7.62
C ARG A 107 -6.15 15.42 -8.22
N GLY A 108 -6.96 16.28 -7.63
CA GLY A 108 -8.34 16.52 -8.06
C GLY A 108 -9.26 15.30 -7.95
N VAL A 109 -8.95 14.37 -7.03
CA VAL A 109 -9.73 13.15 -6.81
C VAL A 109 -10.45 13.25 -5.47
N ALA A 110 -11.75 12.96 -5.44
CA ALA A 110 -12.53 12.96 -4.20
C ALA A 110 -12.30 11.65 -3.42
N LEU A 111 -11.89 11.75 -2.14
CA LEU A 111 -11.86 10.61 -1.23
C LEU A 111 -13.10 10.64 -0.33
N ARG A 112 -13.85 9.54 -0.29
CA ARG A 112 -15.06 9.40 0.52
C ARG A 112 -14.94 8.23 1.49
N PHE A 113 -15.28 8.46 2.75
CA PHE A 113 -15.37 7.42 3.77
C PHE A 113 -16.82 7.18 4.16
N SER A 114 -17.19 5.92 4.41
CA SER A 114 -18.48 5.53 4.95
C SER A 114 -18.36 4.27 5.80
N ALA A 115 -19.15 4.17 6.86
CA ALA A 115 -19.19 3.00 7.72
C ALA A 115 -20.64 2.65 8.08
N SER A 116 -20.90 1.38 8.38
CA SER A 116 -22.22 0.91 8.82
C SER A 116 -22.51 1.22 10.30
N HIS A 117 -21.48 1.55 11.07
CA HIS A 117 -21.54 1.89 12.51
C HIS A 117 -20.62 3.09 12.75
N GLU A 118 -20.90 3.86 13.81
CA GLU A 118 -20.03 4.97 14.21
C GLU A 118 -18.72 4.47 14.83
N SER A 119 -18.75 3.34 15.55
CA SER A 119 -17.61 2.68 16.16
C SER A 119 -17.83 1.18 16.20
N HIS A 120 -16.75 0.40 16.07
CA HIS A 120 -16.82 -1.05 16.18
C HIS A 120 -15.47 -1.61 16.66
N VAL A 121 -15.45 -2.12 17.90
CA VAL A 121 -14.22 -2.62 18.52
C VAL A 121 -14.04 -4.10 18.18
N ILE A 122 -12.91 -4.42 17.53
CA ILE A 122 -12.50 -5.78 17.21
C ILE A 122 -10.99 -5.95 17.45
N ALA A 123 -10.55 -7.21 17.52
CA ALA A 123 -9.13 -7.53 17.58
C ALA A 123 -8.51 -7.51 16.18
N PHE A 124 -7.56 -6.62 15.92
CA PHE A 124 -6.82 -6.56 14.65
C PHE A 124 -5.38 -6.09 14.87
N ASN A 125 -4.55 -6.27 13.84
CA ASN A 125 -3.19 -5.74 13.80
C ASN A 125 -3.20 -4.39 13.09
N ALA A 126 -3.15 -3.29 13.83
CA ALA A 126 -3.23 -1.94 13.30
C ALA A 126 -2.13 -1.62 12.27
N PRO A 127 -0.82 -1.93 12.48
CA PRO A 127 0.21 -1.69 11.47
C PRO A 127 -0.01 -2.44 10.15
N MET A 128 -0.53 -3.67 10.19
CA MET A 128 -0.81 -4.43 8.97
C MET A 128 -2.02 -3.86 8.23
N LEU A 129 -3.07 -3.51 8.95
CA LEU A 129 -4.27 -2.90 8.37
C LEU A 129 -3.96 -1.53 7.76
N GLU A 130 -3.16 -0.70 8.45
CA GLU A 130 -2.69 0.58 7.91
C GLU A 130 -1.95 0.39 6.58
N ARG A 131 -1.00 -0.54 6.54
CA ARG A 131 -0.23 -0.84 5.33
C ARG A 131 -1.14 -1.32 4.20
N ALA A 132 -2.07 -2.22 4.48
CA ALA A 132 -3.01 -2.74 3.48
C ALA A 132 -3.89 -1.61 2.92
N LEU A 133 -4.49 -0.79 3.78
CA LEU A 133 -5.34 0.31 3.37
C LEU A 133 -4.57 1.38 2.60
N LEU A 134 -3.37 1.77 3.05
CA LEU A 134 -2.53 2.74 2.34
C LEU A 134 -2.09 2.22 0.96
N ASN A 135 -1.81 0.93 0.81
CA ASN A 135 -1.52 0.32 -0.49
C ASN A 135 -2.73 0.41 -1.45
N LEU A 136 -3.93 0.12 -0.95
CA LEU A 136 -5.16 0.22 -1.73
C LEU A 136 -5.46 1.67 -2.12
N LEU A 137 -5.34 2.62 -1.18
CA LEU A 137 -5.54 4.04 -1.43
C LEU A 137 -4.53 4.59 -2.44
N SER A 138 -3.25 4.21 -2.32
CA SER A 138 -2.20 4.61 -3.27
C SER A 138 -2.48 4.10 -4.68
N ASN A 139 -2.94 2.85 -4.81
CA ASN A 139 -3.33 2.30 -6.10
C ASN A 139 -4.55 3.03 -6.67
N ALA A 140 -5.59 3.23 -5.85
CA ALA A 140 -6.79 3.96 -6.25
C ALA A 140 -6.45 5.38 -6.74
N LEU A 141 -5.62 6.13 -5.99
CA LEU A 141 -5.18 7.48 -6.37
C LEU A 141 -4.38 7.49 -7.69
N LYS A 142 -3.53 6.48 -7.89
CA LYS A 142 -2.71 6.37 -9.10
C LYS A 142 -3.53 6.18 -10.37
N PHE A 143 -4.65 5.44 -10.28
CA PHE A 143 -5.41 5.00 -11.44
C PHE A 143 -6.75 5.71 -11.62
N THR A 144 -7.13 6.57 -10.67
CA THR A 144 -8.30 7.43 -10.79
C THR A 144 -7.90 8.75 -11.47
N PRO A 145 -8.55 9.15 -12.56
CA PRO A 145 -8.29 10.43 -13.21
C PRO A 145 -8.80 11.59 -12.34
N GLU A 146 -8.34 12.79 -12.65
CA GLU A 146 -8.86 14.04 -12.09
C GLU A 146 -10.40 14.13 -12.26
N GLY A 147 -11.09 14.60 -11.24
CA GLY A 147 -12.55 14.61 -11.17
C GLY A 147 -13.17 13.28 -10.74
N GLY A 148 -12.37 12.21 -10.63
CA GLY A 148 -12.83 10.90 -10.16
C GLY A 148 -13.05 10.84 -8.65
N THR A 149 -13.54 9.69 -8.19
CA THR A 149 -13.86 9.44 -6.78
C THR A 149 -13.28 8.11 -6.32
N VAL A 150 -12.71 8.11 -5.13
CA VAL A 150 -12.33 6.90 -4.39
C VAL A 150 -13.19 6.80 -3.14
N SER A 151 -13.77 5.64 -2.88
CA SER A 151 -14.61 5.39 -1.72
C SER A 151 -14.04 4.28 -0.86
N VAL A 152 -13.95 4.53 0.44
CA VAL A 152 -13.62 3.55 1.47
C VAL A 152 -14.87 3.24 2.26
N ARG A 153 -15.23 1.97 2.37
CA ARG A 153 -16.41 1.54 3.10
C ARG A 153 -16.07 0.46 4.11
N VAL A 154 -16.49 0.67 5.36
CA VAL A 154 -16.38 -0.31 6.44
C VAL A 154 -17.77 -0.84 6.75
N LYS A 155 -17.99 -2.14 6.55
CA LYS A 155 -19.24 -2.82 6.90
C LYS A 155 -18.97 -3.79 8.04
N CYS A 156 -19.52 -3.49 9.20
CA CYS A 156 -19.39 -4.32 10.39
C CYS A 156 -20.54 -5.34 10.45
N GLY A 157 -20.19 -6.61 10.60
CA GLY A 157 -21.12 -7.69 10.83
C GLY A 157 -20.81 -8.36 12.19
N GLU A 158 -21.63 -9.34 12.58
CA GLU A 158 -21.49 -10.01 13.87
C GLU A 158 -20.17 -10.78 14.04
N ARG A 159 -19.65 -11.35 12.96
CA ARG A 159 -18.47 -12.23 12.96
C ARG A 159 -17.31 -11.73 12.08
N HIS A 160 -17.55 -10.74 11.23
CA HIS A 160 -16.54 -10.22 10.30
C HIS A 160 -16.75 -8.74 10.02
N VAL A 161 -15.68 -8.08 9.67
CA VAL A 161 -15.69 -6.71 9.15
C VAL A 161 -15.23 -6.75 7.70
N GLN A 162 -15.99 -6.13 6.83
CA GLN A 162 -15.64 -5.98 5.42
C GLN A 162 -15.14 -4.56 5.18
N LEU A 163 -13.89 -4.44 4.71
CA LEU A 163 -13.30 -3.20 4.24
C LEU A 163 -13.29 -3.21 2.71
N THR A 164 -13.89 -2.20 2.09
CA THR A 164 -13.95 -2.06 0.64
C THR A 164 -13.33 -0.75 0.24
N VAL A 165 -12.40 -0.78 -0.71
CA VAL A 165 -11.88 0.40 -1.42
C VAL A 165 -12.31 0.29 -2.87
N ALA A 166 -13.06 1.27 -3.35
CA ALA A 166 -13.54 1.31 -4.74
C ALA A 166 -13.18 2.66 -5.36
N ASP A 167 -12.77 2.64 -6.62
CA ASP A 167 -12.41 3.82 -7.40
C ASP A 167 -13.20 3.89 -8.70
N THR A 168 -13.25 5.08 -9.30
CA THR A 168 -13.84 5.32 -10.62
C THR A 168 -12.78 5.38 -11.72
N GLY A 169 -11.65 4.72 -11.50
CA GLY A 169 -10.55 4.64 -12.45
C GLY A 169 -10.85 3.74 -13.65
N ARG A 170 -9.82 3.49 -14.44
CA ARG A 170 -9.94 2.71 -15.68
C ARG A 170 -10.30 1.23 -15.50
N GLY A 171 -10.32 0.74 -14.26
CA GLY A 171 -10.57 -0.67 -13.96
C GLY A 171 -9.43 -1.62 -14.38
N ILE A 172 -9.68 -2.92 -14.25
CA ILE A 172 -8.77 -4.01 -14.64
C ILE A 172 -9.49 -4.89 -15.66
N GLU A 173 -8.82 -5.19 -16.75
CA GLU A 173 -9.34 -6.11 -17.77
C GLU A 173 -9.56 -7.51 -17.16
N PRO A 174 -10.67 -8.20 -17.49
CA PRO A 174 -11.02 -9.49 -16.89
C PRO A 174 -9.92 -10.54 -17.00
N GLU A 175 -9.18 -10.55 -18.11
CA GLU A 175 -8.07 -11.48 -18.37
C GLU A 175 -6.90 -11.23 -17.40
N ARG A 176 -6.67 -9.99 -16.98
CA ARG A 176 -5.62 -9.62 -16.02
C ARG A 176 -6.07 -9.85 -14.58
N LEU A 177 -7.37 -9.81 -14.31
CA LEU A 177 -7.91 -9.96 -12.96
C LEU A 177 -7.57 -11.32 -12.36
N ALA A 178 -7.57 -12.40 -13.17
CA ALA A 178 -7.20 -13.74 -12.73
C ALA A 178 -5.73 -13.86 -12.27
N HIS A 179 -4.85 -12.98 -12.78
CA HIS A 179 -3.40 -13.07 -12.59
C HIS A 179 -2.81 -11.95 -11.71
N ILE A 180 -3.65 -11.10 -11.09
CA ILE A 180 -3.14 -9.95 -10.31
C ILE A 180 -2.30 -10.36 -9.10
N PHE A 181 -2.53 -11.55 -8.54
CA PHE A 181 -1.76 -12.09 -7.43
C PHE A 181 -0.57 -12.94 -7.88
N GLU A 182 -0.58 -13.49 -9.11
CA GLU A 182 0.50 -14.33 -9.64
C GLU A 182 1.72 -13.51 -10.07
N ARG A 183 1.53 -12.27 -10.54
CA ARG A 183 2.61 -11.38 -11.03
C ARG A 183 3.60 -10.90 -9.96
N TYR A 184 3.33 -11.12 -8.70
CA TYR A 184 4.33 -10.84 -7.65
C TYR A 184 5.50 -11.85 -7.64
N LEU A 185 5.36 -12.97 -8.34
CA LEU A 185 6.37 -14.01 -8.44
C LEU A 185 7.19 -13.95 -9.75
N ASP A 186 6.74 -13.16 -10.73
CA ASP A 186 7.37 -13.06 -12.05
C ASP A 186 8.03 -11.69 -12.22
N THR A 187 9.23 -11.54 -11.63
CA THR A 187 10.04 -10.31 -11.66
C THR A 187 10.67 -10.01 -13.01
N ASP A 188 10.56 -10.91 -13.99
CA ASP A 188 11.30 -10.83 -15.26
C ASP A 188 10.56 -10.12 -16.41
N ARG A 189 9.35 -9.63 -16.19
CA ARG A 189 8.64 -8.82 -17.19
C ARG A 189 8.25 -7.45 -16.64
N LEU A 190 9.22 -6.54 -16.62
CA LEU A 190 9.03 -5.11 -16.47
C LEU A 190 8.35 -4.54 -17.73
N ASP A 191 7.06 -4.80 -17.87
CA ASP A 191 6.23 -4.07 -18.80
C ASP A 191 5.83 -2.74 -18.13
N PRO A 192 6.20 -1.57 -18.67
CA PRO A 192 5.97 -0.28 -18.03
C PRO A 192 4.48 0.16 -18.04
N ALA A 193 3.57 -0.71 -18.50
CA ALA A 193 2.15 -0.40 -18.46
C ALA A 193 1.61 -0.44 -17.02
N PRO A 194 1.06 0.66 -16.51
CA PRO A 194 0.52 0.72 -15.16
C PRO A 194 -0.69 -0.22 -15.05
N VAL A 195 -0.63 -1.18 -14.12
CA VAL A 195 -1.72 -2.13 -13.84
C VAL A 195 -2.60 -1.56 -12.73
N SER A 196 -3.88 -1.39 -13.00
CA SER A 196 -4.87 -0.97 -12.01
C SER A 196 -5.33 -2.17 -11.18
N TYR A 197 -5.26 -2.06 -9.84
CA TYR A 197 -5.71 -3.08 -8.89
C TYR A 197 -6.88 -2.53 -8.09
N THR A 198 -8.07 -2.49 -8.67
CA THR A 198 -9.19 -1.76 -8.08
C THR A 198 -10.30 -2.61 -7.48
N HIS A 199 -10.23 -3.94 -7.58
CA HIS A 199 -11.18 -4.85 -6.93
C HIS A 199 -10.47 -5.96 -6.17
N LEU A 200 -10.02 -5.65 -4.95
CA LEU A 200 -9.67 -6.66 -3.97
C LEU A 200 -10.93 -7.00 -3.14
N ARG A 201 -11.66 -8.03 -3.53
CA ARG A 201 -12.50 -8.73 -2.56
C ARG A 201 -11.54 -9.48 -1.64
N ALA A 202 -11.41 -9.05 -0.39
CA ALA A 202 -10.86 -9.89 0.64
C ALA A 202 -11.82 -11.09 0.77
N HIS A 203 -11.38 -12.27 0.33
CA HIS A 203 -12.06 -13.50 0.68
C HIS A 203 -12.02 -13.65 2.19
N GLU A 204 -13.17 -14.01 2.73
CA GLU A 204 -13.44 -14.25 4.15
C GLU A 204 -12.30 -15.05 4.79
N THR A 205 -11.52 -14.41 5.68
CA THR A 205 -10.73 -15.14 6.63
C THR A 205 -11.64 -15.42 7.80
N THR A 206 -12.28 -16.58 7.77
CA THR A 206 -12.94 -17.17 8.94
C THR A 206 -11.86 -17.47 9.97
N LEU A 207 -11.84 -16.74 11.06
CA LEU A 207 -11.22 -17.14 12.31
C LEU A 207 -12.24 -17.90 13.14
#